data_faf240060b3f95fa53e983dfa10f7b6b
#
_entry.id   faf240060b3f95fa53e983dfa10f7b6b
#
_cell.length_a   1.000
_cell.length_b   1.000
_cell.length_c   1.000
_cell.angle_alpha   90.00
_cell.angle_beta   90.00
_cell.angle_gamma   90.00
#
_symmetry.space_group_name_H-M   'P 1'
#
loop_
_entity.id
_entity.type
_entity.pdbx_description
1 polymer ?
#
loop_
_entity_poly.entity_id
_entity_poly.type
_entity_poly.pdbx_seq_one_letter_code
_entity_poly.pdbx_strand_id
1 'polypeptide(L)'
;MFLNLKKINPLQTFGLFFLYSVLISLILQLFVLPVLFPNLGTIDGLISGDMTLYHNKSVIISENISQLGWSAWELRPDGFGIVGVVSAIYSFFDIYSPYILIPFFSALHALGALSIMKLIEQLNIEKNIAFISSIPFLIFPSAVLWFAQILKDTFTLNGSLIILYGLIRIFGVLKIK
;
A
#
# COMPACT_ATOMS: atom_id res chain seq x y z
N MET A 1 13.14 -25.90 10.44
CA MET A 1 14.02 -25.29 9.42
C MET A 1 13.84 -23.78 9.52
N PHE A 2 14.61 -23.12 10.36
CA PHE A 2 14.54 -21.68 10.51
C PHE A 2 15.22 -21.03 9.30
N LEU A 3 14.48 -20.22 8.57
CA LEU A 3 15.02 -19.38 7.49
C LEU A 3 16.22 -18.60 8.05
N ASN A 4 17.38 -18.77 7.44
CA ASN A 4 18.58 -18.03 7.86
C ASN A 4 18.48 -16.60 7.34
N LEU A 5 17.67 -15.77 8.03
CA LEU A 5 17.31 -14.38 7.67
C LEU A 5 18.56 -13.46 7.61
N LYS A 6 19.69 -13.88 8.16
CA LYS A 6 20.96 -13.11 8.11
C LYS A 6 21.46 -12.92 6.67
N LYS A 7 21.10 -13.82 5.73
CA LYS A 7 21.54 -13.77 4.32
C LYS A 7 20.55 -13.06 3.38
N ILE A 8 19.31 -12.81 3.80
CA ILE A 8 18.29 -12.20 2.94
C ILE A 8 18.58 -10.69 2.80
N ASN A 9 18.74 -10.21 1.57
CA ASN A 9 18.94 -8.79 1.32
C ASN A 9 17.61 -8.00 1.39
N PRO A 10 17.64 -6.65 1.47
CA PRO A 10 16.44 -5.83 1.57
C PRO A 10 15.48 -6.02 0.38
N LEU A 11 16.01 -6.24 -0.83
CA LEU A 11 15.18 -6.45 -2.03
C LEU A 11 14.43 -7.79 -1.97
N GLN A 12 15.08 -8.83 -1.45
CA GLN A 12 14.42 -10.13 -1.24
C GLN A 12 13.35 -10.05 -0.16
N THR A 13 13.62 -9.31 0.93
CA THR A 13 12.61 -9.04 1.98
C THR A 13 11.42 -8.28 1.43
N PHE A 14 11.67 -7.22 0.64
CA PHE A 14 10.60 -6.49 -0.05
C PHE A 14 9.79 -7.41 -0.96
N GLY A 15 10.44 -8.23 -1.78
CA GLY A 15 9.77 -9.17 -2.68
C GLY A 15 8.87 -10.16 -1.93
N LEU A 16 9.34 -10.69 -0.79
CA LEU A 16 8.55 -11.57 0.07
C LEU A 16 7.31 -10.85 0.63
N PHE A 17 7.48 -9.66 1.18
CA PHE A 17 6.38 -8.85 1.71
C PHE A 17 5.39 -8.44 0.62
N PHE A 18 5.90 -8.09 -0.55
CA PHE A 18 5.08 -7.74 -1.72
C PHE A 18 4.22 -8.91 -2.18
N LEU A 19 4.80 -10.10 -2.38
CA LEU A 19 4.07 -11.29 -2.79
C LEU A 19 2.99 -11.66 -1.77
N TYR A 20 3.33 -11.62 -0.47
CA TYR A 20 2.35 -11.82 0.58
C TYR A 20 1.20 -10.80 0.48
N SER A 21 1.54 -9.51 0.34
CA SER A 21 0.53 -8.44 0.26
C SER A 21 -0.37 -8.57 -0.95
N VAL A 22 0.16 -8.96 -2.12
CA VAL A 22 -0.65 -9.25 -3.31
C VAL A 22 -1.62 -10.39 -3.05
N LEU A 23 -1.13 -11.51 -2.51
CA LEU A 23 -1.96 -12.68 -2.25
C LEU A 23 -3.09 -12.38 -1.27
N ILE A 24 -2.77 -11.72 -0.15
CA ILE A 24 -3.79 -11.41 0.87
C ILE A 24 -4.81 -10.37 0.36
N SER A 25 -4.39 -9.40 -0.44
CA SER A 25 -5.30 -8.42 -1.06
C SER A 25 -6.24 -9.08 -2.08
N LEU A 26 -5.74 -10.01 -2.89
CA LEU A 26 -6.57 -10.80 -3.81
C LEU A 26 -7.59 -11.64 -3.04
N ILE A 27 -7.17 -12.34 -2.00
CA ILE A 27 -8.07 -13.14 -1.15
C ILE A 27 -9.13 -12.24 -0.53
N LEU A 28 -8.73 -11.09 0.00
CA LEU A 28 -9.65 -10.15 0.64
C LEU A 28 -10.69 -9.61 -0.35
N GLN A 29 -10.25 -9.09 -1.50
CA GLN A 29 -11.16 -8.43 -2.46
C GLN A 29 -12.02 -9.42 -3.24
N LEU A 30 -11.51 -10.61 -3.58
CA LEU A 30 -12.24 -11.56 -4.42
C LEU A 30 -13.12 -12.53 -3.61
N PHE A 31 -12.75 -12.81 -2.35
CA PHE A 31 -13.44 -13.83 -1.57
C PHE A 31 -13.97 -13.30 -0.24
N VAL A 32 -13.10 -12.71 0.59
CA VAL A 32 -13.50 -12.36 1.96
C VAL A 32 -14.60 -11.30 1.97
N LEU A 33 -14.40 -10.19 1.28
CA LEU A 33 -15.37 -9.09 1.25
C LEU A 33 -16.68 -9.50 0.56
N PRO A 34 -16.67 -10.04 -0.68
CA PRO A 34 -17.92 -10.34 -1.37
C PRO A 34 -18.70 -11.50 -0.73
N VAL A 35 -18.00 -12.51 -0.18
CA VAL A 35 -18.66 -13.74 0.31
C VAL A 35 -18.99 -13.66 1.80
N LEU A 36 -18.07 -13.17 2.62
CA LEU A 36 -18.27 -13.16 4.08
C LEU A 36 -18.91 -11.85 4.58
N PHE A 37 -18.73 -10.74 3.85
CA PHE A 37 -19.21 -9.43 4.24
C PHE A 37 -20.00 -8.71 3.13
N PRO A 38 -20.99 -9.35 2.46
CA PRO A 38 -21.75 -8.74 1.37
C PRO A 38 -22.51 -7.47 1.81
N ASN A 39 -22.86 -7.37 3.09
CA ASN A 39 -23.56 -6.23 3.67
C ASN A 39 -22.70 -4.95 3.78
N LEU A 40 -21.39 -5.03 3.56
CA LEU A 40 -20.53 -3.85 3.50
C LEU A 40 -20.66 -3.07 2.18
N GLY A 41 -21.62 -3.45 1.31
CA GLY A 41 -21.89 -2.78 0.04
C GLY A 41 -20.69 -2.85 -0.90
N THR A 42 -20.07 -4.02 -1.01
CA THR A 42 -18.86 -4.18 -1.83
C THR A 42 -19.17 -4.10 -3.32
N ILE A 43 -18.51 -3.18 -4.02
CA ILE A 43 -18.46 -3.12 -5.46
C ILE A 43 -17.02 -3.48 -5.88
N ASP A 44 -16.86 -4.50 -6.68
CA ASP A 44 -15.54 -4.96 -7.16
C ASP A 44 -14.50 -5.13 -6.03
N GLY A 45 -14.93 -5.66 -4.88
CA GLY A 45 -14.07 -5.86 -3.71
C GLY A 45 -13.73 -4.59 -2.93
N LEU A 46 -14.33 -3.45 -3.25
CA LEU A 46 -14.23 -2.21 -2.48
C LEU A 46 -15.36 -2.11 -1.46
N ILE A 47 -15.06 -1.64 -0.26
CA ILE A 47 -16.06 -1.34 0.75
C ILE A 47 -16.76 -0.03 0.39
N SER A 48 -18.08 0.04 0.63
CA SER A 48 -18.87 1.26 0.44
C SER A 48 -18.34 2.41 1.30
N GLY A 49 -18.34 3.62 0.75
CA GLY A 49 -17.85 4.83 1.40
C GLY A 49 -16.73 5.52 0.61
N ASP A 50 -15.69 5.96 1.29
CA ASP A 50 -14.58 6.70 0.67
C ASP A 50 -13.90 5.91 -0.47
N MET A 51 -13.77 4.59 -0.32
CA MET A 51 -13.13 3.73 -1.30
C MET A 51 -13.86 3.74 -2.64
N THR A 52 -15.19 3.56 -2.60
CA THR A 52 -16.04 3.61 -3.79
C THR A 52 -16.16 5.02 -4.35
N LEU A 53 -16.17 6.05 -3.49
CA LEU A 53 -16.15 7.44 -3.92
C LEU A 53 -14.87 7.75 -4.72
N TYR A 54 -13.71 7.38 -4.20
CA TYR A 54 -12.43 7.60 -4.87
C TYR A 54 -12.33 6.82 -6.17
N HIS A 55 -12.80 5.57 -6.19
CA HIS A 55 -12.87 4.77 -7.40
C HIS A 55 -13.71 5.47 -8.48
N ASN A 56 -14.97 5.81 -8.17
CA ASN A 56 -15.88 6.42 -9.14
C ASN A 56 -15.35 7.75 -9.68
N LYS A 57 -14.81 8.62 -8.82
CA LYS A 57 -14.17 9.86 -9.25
C LYS A 57 -12.96 9.60 -10.15
N SER A 58 -12.16 8.57 -9.85
CA SER A 58 -11.00 8.23 -10.67
C SER A 58 -11.40 7.70 -12.05
N VAL A 59 -12.48 6.94 -12.15
CA VAL A 59 -13.03 6.50 -13.44
C VAL A 59 -13.44 7.69 -14.30
N ILE A 60 -14.21 8.64 -13.75
CA ILE A 60 -14.63 9.84 -14.47
C ILE A 60 -13.44 10.63 -15.03
N ILE A 61 -12.39 10.81 -14.21
CA ILE A 61 -11.18 11.53 -14.66
C ILE A 61 -10.44 10.73 -15.72
N SER A 62 -10.37 9.40 -15.59
CA SER A 62 -9.74 8.54 -16.59
C SER A 62 -10.46 8.59 -17.93
N GLU A 63 -11.78 8.65 -17.91
CA GLU A 63 -12.60 8.85 -19.13
C GLU A 63 -12.31 10.23 -19.78
N ASN A 64 -12.19 11.29 -18.97
CA ASN A 64 -11.79 12.61 -19.47
C ASN A 64 -10.38 12.58 -20.09
N ILE A 65 -9.43 11.87 -19.46
CA ILE A 65 -8.07 11.70 -20.01
C ILE A 65 -8.12 10.94 -21.35
N SER A 66 -8.97 9.91 -21.47
CA SER A 66 -9.10 9.14 -22.71
C SER A 66 -9.67 9.98 -23.86
N GLN A 67 -10.54 10.95 -23.56
CA GLN A 67 -11.17 11.82 -24.57
C GLN A 67 -10.35 13.06 -24.91
N LEU A 68 -9.71 13.70 -23.92
CA LEU A 68 -9.06 15.00 -24.03
C LEU A 68 -7.52 14.90 -23.96
N GLY A 69 -7.00 13.70 -23.69
CA GLY A 69 -5.57 13.48 -23.50
C GLY A 69 -5.10 13.82 -22.08
N TRP A 70 -3.81 13.57 -21.81
CA TRP A 70 -3.19 13.77 -20.51
C TRP A 70 -3.19 15.22 -19.99
N SER A 71 -3.52 16.19 -20.84
CA SER A 71 -3.71 17.58 -20.42
C SER A 71 -4.91 17.77 -19.48
N ALA A 72 -5.86 16.83 -19.49
CA ALA A 72 -7.02 16.83 -18.59
C ALA A 72 -6.73 16.20 -17.22
N TRP A 73 -5.53 15.65 -17.01
CA TRP A 73 -5.17 15.04 -15.73
C TRP A 73 -4.77 16.09 -14.69
N GLU A 74 -5.27 15.90 -13.48
CA GLU A 74 -4.90 16.68 -12.30
C GLU A 74 -4.43 15.75 -11.17
N LEU A 75 -3.34 16.12 -10.48
CA LEU A 75 -2.85 15.35 -9.33
C LEU A 75 -3.81 15.39 -8.14
N ARG A 76 -4.55 16.49 -7.97
CA ARG A 76 -5.46 16.69 -6.83
C ARG A 76 -6.83 17.20 -7.28
N PRO A 77 -7.56 16.44 -8.07
CA PRO A 77 -8.92 16.84 -8.46
C PRO A 77 -9.80 16.97 -7.21
N ASP A 78 -10.51 18.08 -7.07
CA ASP A 78 -11.34 18.39 -5.89
C ASP A 78 -10.61 18.24 -4.54
N GLY A 79 -9.28 18.38 -4.52
CA GLY A 79 -8.47 18.21 -3.31
C GLY A 79 -8.07 16.76 -2.98
N PHE A 80 -8.50 15.76 -3.76
CA PHE A 80 -8.25 14.34 -3.51
C PHE A 80 -7.02 13.81 -4.27
N GLY A 81 -5.83 13.86 -3.66
CA GLY A 81 -4.62 13.34 -4.29
C GLY A 81 -4.67 11.85 -4.65
N ILE A 82 -5.40 11.03 -3.89
CA ILE A 82 -5.60 9.61 -4.19
C ILE A 82 -6.31 9.41 -5.52
N VAL A 83 -7.30 10.26 -5.84
CA VAL A 83 -8.07 10.19 -7.09
C VAL A 83 -7.16 10.49 -8.28
N GLY A 84 -6.26 11.48 -8.18
CA GLY A 84 -5.31 11.77 -9.24
C GLY A 84 -4.32 10.63 -9.49
N VAL A 85 -3.83 9.96 -8.44
CA VAL A 85 -2.95 8.80 -8.60
C VAL A 85 -3.68 7.62 -9.24
N VAL A 86 -4.87 7.29 -8.75
CA VAL A 86 -5.67 6.17 -9.25
C VAL A 86 -6.10 6.40 -10.70
N SER A 87 -6.56 7.61 -11.05
CA SER A 87 -6.92 7.95 -12.42
C SER A 87 -5.74 7.84 -13.39
N ALA A 88 -4.54 8.23 -12.96
CA ALA A 88 -3.34 8.05 -13.77
C ALA A 88 -3.04 6.57 -14.04
N ILE A 89 -3.18 5.70 -13.03
CA ILE A 89 -2.97 4.25 -13.20
C ILE A 89 -4.03 3.67 -14.14
N TYR A 90 -5.31 4.00 -13.94
CA TYR A 90 -6.39 3.54 -14.80
C TYR A 90 -6.18 3.95 -16.25
N SER A 91 -5.85 5.22 -16.49
CA SER A 91 -5.61 5.72 -17.86
C SER A 91 -4.36 5.12 -18.50
N PHE A 92 -3.31 4.85 -17.72
CA PHE A 92 -2.08 4.25 -18.24
C PHE A 92 -2.29 2.81 -18.75
N PHE A 93 -3.11 2.03 -18.03
CA PHE A 93 -3.40 0.64 -18.39
C PHE A 93 -4.68 0.48 -19.22
N ASP A 94 -5.47 1.54 -19.37
CA ASP A 94 -6.82 1.51 -19.97
C ASP A 94 -7.74 0.45 -19.30
N ILE A 95 -7.62 0.32 -17.97
CA ILE A 95 -8.39 -0.63 -17.17
C ILE A 95 -8.97 0.10 -15.96
N TYR A 96 -10.30 0.26 -15.94
CA TYR A 96 -11.05 1.00 -14.90
C TYR A 96 -11.58 0.07 -13.81
N SER A 97 -10.73 -0.83 -13.33
CA SER A 97 -11.08 -1.82 -12.30
C SER A 97 -10.17 -1.68 -11.08
N PRO A 98 -10.71 -1.74 -9.85
CA PRO A 98 -9.92 -1.69 -8.63
C PRO A 98 -8.82 -2.75 -8.55
N TYR A 99 -9.00 -3.90 -9.20
CA TYR A 99 -8.04 -5.00 -9.17
C TYR A 99 -6.68 -4.65 -9.77
N ILE A 100 -6.63 -3.72 -10.75
CA ILE A 100 -5.35 -3.25 -11.34
C ILE A 100 -4.49 -2.51 -10.31
N LEU A 101 -5.09 -2.01 -9.23
CA LEU A 101 -4.42 -1.28 -8.18
C LEU A 101 -3.77 -2.19 -7.14
N ILE A 102 -4.13 -3.49 -7.11
CA ILE A 102 -3.62 -4.44 -6.11
C ILE A 102 -2.09 -4.46 -6.07
N PRO A 103 -1.36 -4.57 -7.18
CA PRO A 103 0.10 -4.55 -7.13
C PRO A 103 0.65 -3.24 -6.56
N PHE A 104 0.04 -2.11 -6.90
CA PHE A 104 0.47 -0.79 -6.44
C PHE A 104 0.31 -0.64 -4.92
N PHE A 105 -0.89 -0.91 -4.39
CA PHE A 105 -1.14 -0.84 -2.95
C PHE A 105 -0.38 -1.91 -2.16
N SER A 106 -0.19 -3.10 -2.73
CA SER A 106 0.64 -4.15 -2.15
C SER A 106 2.12 -3.74 -2.06
N ALA A 107 2.63 -3.01 -3.05
CA ALA A 107 3.98 -2.44 -2.98
C ALA A 107 4.09 -1.42 -1.84
N LEU A 108 3.08 -0.57 -1.65
CA LEU A 108 3.03 0.35 -0.50
C LEU A 108 2.99 -0.40 0.83
N HIS A 109 2.19 -1.47 0.94
CA HIS A 109 2.15 -2.30 2.14
C HIS A 109 3.50 -2.92 2.48
N ALA A 110 4.16 -3.50 1.47
CA ALA A 110 5.50 -4.06 1.60
C ALA A 110 6.56 -3.01 1.98
N LEU A 111 6.48 -1.81 1.39
CA LEU A 111 7.35 -0.68 1.75
C LEU A 111 7.15 -0.23 3.19
N GLY A 112 5.91 -0.18 3.68
CA GLY A 112 5.61 0.14 5.08
C GLY A 112 6.24 -0.86 6.03
N ALA A 113 6.03 -2.16 5.79
CA ALA A 113 6.64 -3.23 6.59
C ALA A 113 8.16 -3.20 6.55
N LEU A 114 8.75 -2.99 5.36
CA LEU A 114 10.21 -2.86 5.22
C LEU A 114 10.74 -1.63 5.95
N SER A 115 10.01 -0.50 5.92
CA SER A 115 10.39 0.72 6.64
C SER A 115 10.41 0.49 8.15
N ILE A 116 9.41 -0.20 8.70
CA ILE A 116 9.38 -0.58 10.12
C ILE A 116 10.58 -1.47 10.46
N MET A 117 10.83 -2.51 9.66
CA MET A 117 11.99 -3.36 9.85
C MET A 117 13.30 -2.56 9.87
N LYS A 118 13.46 -1.63 8.91
CA LYS A 118 14.67 -0.80 8.80
C LYS A 118 14.80 0.21 9.93
N LEU A 119 13.71 0.75 10.45
CA LEU A 119 13.71 1.60 11.65
C LEU A 119 14.24 0.84 12.87
N ILE A 120 13.77 -0.40 13.06
CA ILE A 120 14.19 -1.24 14.18
C ILE A 120 15.67 -1.63 14.06
N GLU A 121 16.15 -1.96 12.85
CA GLU A 121 17.59 -2.22 12.60
C GLU A 121 18.46 -1.01 12.97
N GLN A 122 17.99 0.22 12.78
CA GLN A 122 18.75 1.42 13.17
C GLN A 122 18.90 1.60 14.69
N LEU A 123 18.03 0.96 15.48
CA LEU A 123 18.16 0.91 16.92
C LEU A 123 19.17 -0.14 17.41
N ASN A 124 20.03 -0.67 16.53
CA ASN A 124 20.98 -1.75 16.77
C ASN A 124 20.36 -3.07 17.21
N ILE A 125 19.09 -3.30 16.84
CA ILE A 125 18.39 -4.55 17.09
C ILE A 125 18.72 -5.54 15.98
N GLU A 126 18.88 -6.82 16.35
CA GLU A 126 19.18 -7.87 15.39
C GLU A 126 18.16 -7.96 14.27
N LYS A 127 18.65 -8.20 13.04
CA LYS A 127 17.83 -8.27 11.82
C LYS A 127 16.67 -9.28 11.92
N ASN A 128 16.86 -10.39 12.61
CA ASN A 128 15.81 -11.39 12.80
C ASN A 128 14.67 -10.83 13.65
N ILE A 129 14.99 -10.12 14.73
CA ILE A 129 14.00 -9.48 15.60
C ILE A 129 13.31 -8.36 14.84
N ALA A 130 14.05 -7.53 14.10
CA ALA A 130 13.49 -6.47 13.27
C ALA A 130 12.50 -7.01 12.22
N PHE A 131 12.83 -8.12 11.56
CA PHE A 131 11.96 -8.80 10.63
C PHE A 131 10.66 -9.27 11.32
N ILE A 132 10.77 -9.99 12.43
CA ILE A 132 9.62 -10.49 13.18
C ILE A 132 8.72 -9.33 13.65
N SER A 133 9.32 -8.22 14.10
CA SER A 133 8.60 -7.03 14.54
C SER A 133 7.84 -6.30 13.42
N SER A 134 8.19 -6.53 12.16
CA SER A 134 7.45 -5.97 11.01
C SER A 134 6.25 -6.83 10.60
N ILE A 135 6.20 -8.11 11.01
CA ILE A 135 5.13 -9.05 10.64
C ILE A 135 3.74 -8.58 11.12
N PRO A 136 3.55 -8.07 12.34
CA PRO A 136 2.25 -7.57 12.76
C PRO A 136 1.64 -6.54 11.81
N PHE A 137 2.45 -5.66 11.23
CA PHE A 137 1.98 -4.69 10.24
C PHE A 137 1.44 -5.35 8.97
N LEU A 138 2.00 -6.48 8.56
CA LEU A 138 1.55 -7.22 7.38
C LEU A 138 0.27 -8.02 7.62
N ILE A 139 0.08 -8.57 8.83
CA ILE A 139 -1.00 -9.52 9.09
C ILE A 139 -2.18 -8.92 9.86
N PHE A 140 -2.01 -7.74 10.48
CA PHE A 140 -3.08 -7.15 11.28
C PHE A 140 -4.27 -6.79 10.39
N PRO A 141 -5.52 -7.22 10.72
CA PRO A 141 -6.67 -7.09 9.82
C PRO A 141 -6.92 -5.67 9.33
N SER A 142 -6.77 -4.66 10.18
CA SER A 142 -6.96 -3.27 9.77
C SER A 142 -5.89 -2.80 8.77
N ALA A 143 -4.62 -3.19 8.96
CA ALA A 143 -3.56 -2.84 8.02
C ALA A 143 -3.79 -3.52 6.67
N VAL A 144 -4.08 -4.83 6.67
CA VAL A 144 -4.42 -5.58 5.46
C VAL A 144 -5.59 -4.92 4.73
N LEU A 145 -6.67 -4.58 5.46
CA LEU A 145 -7.84 -3.95 4.87
C LEU A 145 -7.50 -2.58 4.25
N TRP A 146 -6.74 -1.74 4.95
CA TRP A 146 -6.39 -0.40 4.46
C TRP A 146 -5.54 -0.46 3.18
N PHE A 147 -4.57 -1.37 3.12
CA PHE A 147 -3.71 -1.52 1.95
C PHE A 147 -4.35 -2.32 0.80
N ALA A 148 -5.44 -3.03 1.06
CA ALA A 148 -6.23 -3.67 0.01
C ALA A 148 -7.34 -2.77 -0.55
N GLN A 149 -7.47 -1.52 -0.09
CA GLN A 149 -8.52 -0.58 -0.48
C GLN A 149 -7.93 0.73 -1.01
N ILE A 150 -8.73 1.49 -1.76
CA ILE A 150 -8.35 2.82 -2.27
C ILE A 150 -8.47 3.85 -1.14
N LEU A 151 -7.42 3.99 -0.33
CA LEU A 151 -7.39 4.91 0.81
C LEU A 151 -6.18 5.83 0.78
N LYS A 152 -6.43 7.11 1.06
CA LYS A 152 -5.36 8.12 1.18
C LYS A 152 -4.39 7.84 2.34
N ASP A 153 -4.88 7.14 3.37
CA ASP A 153 -4.13 6.86 4.60
C ASP A 153 -2.93 5.95 4.36
N THR A 154 -2.98 5.11 3.31
CA THR A 154 -1.85 4.28 2.89
C THR A 154 -0.64 5.11 2.48
N PHE A 155 -0.85 6.24 1.81
CA PHE A 155 0.23 7.18 1.44
C PHE A 155 0.74 7.95 2.65
N THR A 156 -0.16 8.42 3.51
CA THR A 156 0.20 9.17 4.72
C THR A 156 1.04 8.31 5.64
N LEU A 157 0.62 7.07 5.88
CA LEU A 157 1.34 6.13 6.74
C LEU A 157 2.74 5.81 6.19
N ASN A 158 2.82 5.45 4.90
CA ASN A 158 4.10 5.15 4.27
C ASN A 158 5.02 6.36 4.22
N GLY A 159 4.49 7.53 3.85
CA GLY A 159 5.24 8.78 3.85
C GLY A 159 5.83 9.09 5.22
N SER A 160 5.03 8.94 6.28
CA SER A 160 5.49 9.15 7.66
C SER A 160 6.60 8.18 8.06
N LEU A 161 6.46 6.90 7.73
CA LEU A 161 7.49 5.88 8.03
C LEU A 161 8.80 6.15 7.28
N ILE A 162 8.71 6.53 6.00
CA ILE A 162 9.90 6.85 5.18
C ILE A 162 10.59 8.11 5.69
N ILE A 163 9.83 9.15 6.03
CA ILE A 163 10.38 10.39 6.62
C ILE A 163 11.06 10.08 7.95
N LEU A 164 10.40 9.32 8.83
CA LEU A 164 10.97 8.93 10.11
C LEU A 164 12.27 8.14 9.93
N TYR A 165 12.27 7.18 9.01
CA TYR A 165 13.48 6.43 8.65
C TYR A 165 14.59 7.36 8.16
N GLY A 166 14.28 8.28 7.26
CA GLY A 166 15.24 9.27 6.75
C GLY A 166 15.81 10.17 7.84
N LEU A 167 14.95 10.69 8.72
CA LEU A 167 15.36 11.53 9.84
C LEU A 167 16.29 10.78 10.81
N ILE A 168 15.93 9.56 11.21
CA ILE A 168 16.78 8.76 12.09
C ILE A 168 18.12 8.45 11.41
N ARG A 169 18.13 8.19 10.11
CA ARG A 169 19.37 7.92 9.37
C ARG A 169 20.28 9.14 9.26
N ILE A 170 19.70 10.33 9.09
CA ILE A 170 20.46 11.59 8.94
C ILE A 170 20.95 12.10 10.30
N PHE A 171 20.06 12.10 11.30
CA PHE A 171 20.34 12.68 12.62
C PHE A 171 20.66 11.64 13.67
N GLY A 172 20.31 10.38 13.45
CA GLY A 172 20.45 9.25 14.38
C GLY A 172 21.85 8.65 14.44
N VAL A 173 22.86 9.40 14.06
CA VAL A 173 24.23 9.21 14.58
C VAL A 173 24.28 9.57 16.08
N LEU A 174 23.15 9.68 16.75
CA LEU A 174 23.07 9.57 18.19
C LEU A 174 23.42 8.12 18.55
N LYS A 175 24.75 7.89 18.61
CA LYS A 175 25.30 6.76 19.34
C LYS A 175 24.75 6.85 20.76
N ILE A 176 23.66 6.13 20.98
CA ILE A 176 23.29 5.71 22.33
C ILE A 176 24.42 4.74 22.70
N LYS A 177 25.44 5.29 23.38
CA LYS A 177 26.49 4.52 24.05
C LYS A 177 25.89 3.88 25.28
#